data_865fe2d2934c9ca4ef2b7743b9b68fcf
#
_entry.id   865fe2d2934c9ca4ef2b7743b9b68fcf
#
_cell.length_a   1.000
_cell.length_b   1.000
_cell.length_c   1.000
_cell.angle_alpha   90.00
_cell.angle_beta   90.00
_cell.angle_gamma   90.00
#
_symmetry.space_group_name_H-M   'P 1'
#
loop_
_entity.id
_entity.type
_entity.pdbx_description
1 polymer ?
#
loop_
_entity_poly.entity_id
_entity_poly.type
_entity_poly.pdbx_seq_one_letter_code
_entity_poly.pdbx_strand_id
1 'polypeptide(L)'
;MDQKDREIFEQFAEIVIPEIKAVSKRFAPSVEHTIEETSFGGSFTVLASEYISTLIDGRRPTRQGATAGNPNLQQILFAWIRSKGIVPRPNKNGIVPTLESLSFAMSRSMHKKGDLLFQHGGGNNIFDPILTRSRLENLFNTFEENYFFKVESEILKQIQIK
;
A
#
# COMPACT_ATOMS: atom_id res chain seq x y z
N MET A 1 -6.58 22.20 13.79
CA MET A 1 -7.44 20.98 13.90
C MET A 1 -7.88 20.85 15.35
N ASP A 2 -9.15 20.69 15.63
CA ASP A 2 -9.59 20.49 17.01
C ASP A 2 -9.52 19.02 17.43
N GLN A 3 -9.79 18.75 18.72
CA GLN A 3 -9.70 17.40 19.28
C GLN A 3 -10.72 16.46 18.63
N LYS A 4 -11.94 16.93 18.31
CA LYS A 4 -12.96 16.11 17.64
C LYS A 4 -12.59 15.75 16.21
N ASP A 5 -11.98 16.67 15.47
CA ASP A 5 -11.51 16.39 14.11
C ASP A 5 -10.43 15.31 14.14
N ARG A 6 -9.56 15.35 15.16
CA ARG A 6 -8.55 14.32 15.38
C ARG A 6 -9.17 12.96 15.71
N GLU A 7 -10.17 12.95 16.59
CA GLU A 7 -10.89 11.72 16.94
C GLU A 7 -11.59 11.09 15.72
N ILE A 8 -12.14 11.89 14.80
CA ILE A 8 -12.73 11.41 13.55
C ILE A 8 -11.69 10.71 12.68
N PHE A 9 -10.50 11.30 12.52
CA PHE A 9 -9.40 10.66 11.78
C PHE A 9 -8.89 9.38 12.45
N GLU A 10 -8.78 9.36 13.79
CA GLU A 10 -8.36 8.17 14.53
C GLU A 10 -9.37 7.01 14.35
N GLN A 11 -10.66 7.29 14.46
CA GLN A 11 -11.72 6.30 14.21
C GLN A 11 -11.66 5.75 12.77
N PHE A 12 -11.41 6.62 11.80
CA PHE A 12 -11.21 6.19 10.41
C PHE A 12 -9.96 5.31 10.27
N ALA A 13 -8.86 5.68 10.93
CA ALA A 13 -7.62 4.91 10.94
C ALA A 13 -7.81 3.52 11.55
N GLU A 14 -8.56 3.42 12.65
CA GLU A 14 -8.88 2.14 13.32
C GLU A 14 -9.58 1.13 12.40
N ILE A 15 -10.33 1.61 11.42
CA ILE A 15 -11.00 0.78 10.42
C ILE A 15 -10.05 0.44 9.25
N VAL A 16 -9.41 1.46 8.68
CA VAL A 16 -8.68 1.35 7.41
C VAL A 16 -7.31 0.67 7.58
N ILE A 17 -6.58 0.99 8.65
CA ILE A 17 -5.21 0.46 8.85
C ILE A 17 -5.18 -1.05 9.02
N PRO A 18 -6.05 -1.70 9.82
CA PRO A 18 -6.10 -3.16 9.90
C PRO A 18 -6.41 -3.83 8.56
N GLU A 19 -7.28 -3.24 7.75
CA GLU A 19 -7.62 -3.78 6.43
C GLU A 19 -6.43 -3.69 5.47
N ILE A 20 -5.72 -2.56 5.43
CA ILE A 20 -4.48 -2.42 4.65
C ILE A 20 -3.44 -3.45 5.11
N LYS A 21 -3.27 -3.61 6.42
CA LYS A 21 -2.37 -4.63 7.00
C LYS A 21 -2.78 -6.05 6.62
N ALA A 22 -4.06 -6.34 6.56
CA ALA A 22 -4.58 -7.66 6.18
C ALA A 22 -4.27 -8.02 4.72
N VAL A 23 -4.40 -7.06 3.79
CA VAL A 23 -4.07 -7.25 2.38
C VAL A 23 -2.56 -7.38 2.18
N SER A 24 -1.79 -6.63 2.93
CA SER A 24 -0.34 -6.57 2.83
C SER A 24 0.38 -7.30 3.98
N LYS A 25 -0.09 -8.50 4.36
CA LYS A 25 0.41 -9.28 5.52
C LYS A 25 1.94 -9.30 5.68
N ARG A 26 2.67 -9.37 4.57
CA ARG A 26 4.14 -9.38 4.56
C ARG A 26 4.74 -8.05 5.02
N PHE A 27 4.03 -6.94 4.83
CA PHE A 27 4.49 -5.57 5.10
C PHE A 27 3.68 -4.89 6.20
N ALA A 28 2.76 -5.63 6.82
CA ALA A 28 1.91 -5.13 7.90
C ALA A 28 2.67 -4.35 8.99
N PRO A 29 3.89 -4.77 9.42
CA PRO A 29 4.63 -4.04 10.43
C PRO A 29 5.09 -2.64 10.02
N SER A 30 5.18 -2.35 8.71
CA SER A 30 5.63 -1.06 8.18
C SER A 30 4.49 -0.11 7.81
N VAL A 31 3.24 -0.49 8.06
CA VAL A 31 2.08 0.37 7.81
C VAL A 31 1.76 1.14 9.07
N GLU A 32 1.97 2.43 9.01
CA GLU A 32 1.69 3.40 10.07
C GLU A 32 0.81 4.51 9.52
N HIS A 33 0.26 5.35 10.38
CA HIS A 33 -0.44 6.56 9.96
C HIS A 33 0.00 7.75 10.79
N THR A 34 -0.14 8.92 10.21
CA THR A 34 0.06 10.20 10.89
C THR A 34 -1.14 11.11 10.64
N ILE A 35 -1.51 11.85 11.67
CA ILE A 35 -2.56 12.87 11.61
C ILE A 35 -1.88 14.20 11.96
N GLU A 36 -1.86 15.11 11.00
CA GLU A 36 -1.18 16.39 11.15
C GLU A 36 -2.17 17.54 11.00
N GLU A 37 -1.94 18.61 11.76
CA GLU A 37 -2.65 19.85 11.59
C GLU A 37 -2.08 20.63 10.41
N THR A 38 -2.96 21.13 9.55
CA THR A 38 -2.61 21.95 8.40
C THR A 38 -3.30 23.31 8.51
N SER A 39 -2.86 24.28 7.70
CA SER A 39 -3.49 25.60 7.64
C SER A 39 -4.98 25.57 7.23
N PHE A 40 -5.45 24.46 6.64
CA PHE A 40 -6.82 24.28 6.16
C PHE A 40 -7.60 23.22 6.94
N GLY A 41 -7.11 22.76 8.10
CA GLY A 41 -7.79 21.76 8.92
C GLY A 41 -6.86 20.64 9.37
N GLY A 42 -6.95 19.47 8.78
CA GLY A 42 -6.12 18.32 9.10
C GLY A 42 -5.77 17.48 7.89
N SER A 43 -4.71 16.71 7.98
CA SER A 43 -4.35 15.68 7.01
C SER A 43 -4.18 14.33 7.68
N PHE A 44 -4.67 13.31 7.01
CA PHE A 44 -4.48 11.92 7.37
C PHE A 44 -3.54 11.27 6.34
N THR A 45 -2.39 10.81 6.78
CA THR A 45 -1.38 10.21 5.90
C THR A 45 -1.10 8.78 6.34
N VAL A 46 -1.20 7.84 5.41
CA VAL A 46 -0.78 6.46 5.62
C VAL A 46 0.66 6.31 5.15
N LEU A 47 1.54 5.97 6.06
CA LEU A 47 2.94 5.67 5.79
C LEU A 47 3.11 4.16 5.61
N ALA A 48 3.78 3.77 4.55
CA ALA A 48 4.08 2.38 4.29
C ALA A 48 5.47 2.24 3.68
N SER A 49 6.05 1.03 3.75
CA SER A 49 7.36 0.80 3.15
C SER A 49 7.32 0.98 1.63
N GLU A 50 8.48 1.26 1.02
CA GLU A 50 8.66 1.38 -0.44
C GLU A 50 8.15 0.16 -1.22
N TYR A 51 8.03 -1.00 -0.57
CA TYR A 51 7.49 -2.22 -1.17
C TYR A 51 6.01 -2.12 -1.55
N ILE A 52 5.24 -1.20 -0.99
CA ILE A 52 3.83 -1.01 -1.38
C ILE A 52 3.71 -0.59 -2.85
N SER A 53 4.60 0.27 -3.33
CA SER A 53 4.65 0.63 -4.75
C SER A 53 4.92 -0.58 -5.65
N THR A 54 5.78 -1.49 -5.21
CA THR A 54 6.04 -2.75 -5.92
C THR A 54 4.84 -3.70 -5.91
N LEU A 55 4.01 -3.69 -4.88
CA LEU A 55 2.77 -4.47 -4.84
C LEU A 55 1.70 -3.93 -5.77
N ILE A 56 1.67 -2.61 -5.96
CA ILE A 56 0.70 -1.92 -6.83
C ILE A 56 1.14 -1.96 -8.28
N ASP A 57 2.37 -1.52 -8.54
CA ASP A 57 2.88 -1.27 -9.89
C ASP A 57 3.69 -2.45 -10.45
N GLY A 58 4.03 -3.41 -9.61
CA GLY A 58 5.00 -4.44 -9.92
C GLY A 58 6.45 -3.94 -9.79
N ARG A 59 7.39 -4.89 -9.88
CA ARG A 59 8.81 -4.60 -9.81
C ARG A 59 9.31 -4.10 -11.17
N ARG A 60 9.81 -2.87 -11.19
CA ARG A 60 10.41 -2.25 -12.38
C ARG A 60 11.72 -2.96 -12.80
N PRO A 61 12.15 -2.83 -14.07
CA PRO A 61 13.47 -3.22 -14.51
C PRO A 61 14.56 -2.62 -13.64
N THR A 62 15.63 -3.35 -13.44
CA THR A 62 16.77 -2.85 -12.66
C THR A 62 17.51 -1.77 -13.42
N ARG A 63 17.76 -0.64 -12.81
CA ARG A 63 18.54 0.44 -13.41
C ARG A 63 19.99 -0.01 -13.64
N GLN A 64 20.60 0.48 -14.70
CA GLN A 64 22.02 0.26 -14.95
C GLN A 64 22.84 0.82 -13.78
N GLY A 65 23.85 0.05 -13.33
CA GLY A 65 24.71 0.43 -12.20
C GLY A 65 24.10 0.17 -10.81
N ALA A 66 22.89 -0.40 -10.72
CA ALA A 66 22.32 -0.75 -9.42
C ALA A 66 23.11 -1.89 -8.77
N THR A 67 23.42 -1.71 -7.48
CA THR A 67 24.09 -2.75 -6.68
C THR A 67 23.14 -3.91 -6.39
N ALA A 68 23.65 -5.14 -6.46
CA ALA A 68 22.89 -6.32 -6.06
C ALA A 68 22.58 -6.29 -4.56
N GLY A 69 21.34 -6.60 -4.21
CA GLY A 69 20.95 -6.78 -2.79
C GLY A 69 21.56 -8.05 -2.18
N ASN A 70 21.49 -8.15 -0.87
CA ASN A 70 21.83 -9.37 -0.14
C ASN A 70 20.64 -9.78 0.75
N PRO A 71 19.93 -10.89 0.46
CA PRO A 71 20.14 -11.80 -0.68
C PRO A 71 19.82 -11.14 -2.03
N ASN A 72 20.49 -11.61 -3.11
CA ASN A 72 20.19 -11.13 -4.46
C ASN A 72 18.88 -11.70 -5.00
N LEU A 73 18.38 -11.12 -6.10
CA LEU A 73 17.07 -11.50 -6.66
C LEU A 73 16.99 -12.98 -7.05
N GLN A 74 18.09 -13.56 -7.57
CA GLN A 74 18.12 -14.98 -7.92
C GLN A 74 17.95 -15.86 -6.68
N GLN A 75 18.63 -15.54 -5.58
CA GLN A 75 18.53 -16.27 -4.31
C GLN A 75 17.11 -16.19 -3.74
N ILE A 76 16.49 -15.00 -3.79
CA ILE A 76 15.11 -14.80 -3.36
C ILE A 76 14.15 -15.66 -4.19
N LEU A 77 14.30 -15.64 -5.51
CA LEU A 77 13.47 -16.44 -6.43
C LEU A 77 13.70 -17.93 -6.23
N PHE A 78 14.93 -18.37 -6.02
CA PHE A 78 15.23 -19.77 -5.73
C PHE A 78 14.51 -20.26 -4.46
N ALA A 79 14.62 -19.50 -3.37
CA ALA A 79 13.94 -19.81 -2.13
C ALA A 79 12.41 -19.82 -2.31
N TRP A 80 11.86 -18.88 -3.06
CA TRP A 80 10.44 -18.79 -3.36
C TRP A 80 9.95 -19.98 -4.21
N ILE A 81 10.65 -20.35 -5.31
CA ILE A 81 10.32 -21.49 -6.16
C ILE A 81 10.28 -22.77 -5.31
N ARG A 82 11.28 -22.95 -4.45
CA ARG A 82 11.38 -24.10 -3.55
C ARG A 82 10.24 -24.13 -2.54
N SER A 83 9.93 -23.00 -1.92
CA SER A 83 8.84 -22.91 -0.92
C SER A 83 7.45 -23.15 -1.51
N LYS A 84 7.26 -22.86 -2.80
CA LYS A 84 6.01 -23.08 -3.53
C LYS A 84 5.92 -24.47 -4.17
N GLY A 85 6.96 -25.28 -4.08
CA GLY A 85 7.00 -26.60 -4.72
C GLY A 85 6.90 -26.54 -6.26
N ILE A 86 7.38 -25.45 -6.87
CA ILE A 86 7.30 -25.27 -8.33
C ILE A 86 8.25 -26.24 -8.99
N VAL A 87 7.72 -27.11 -9.84
CA VAL A 87 8.49 -28.04 -10.65
C VAL A 87 8.75 -27.42 -12.02
N PRO A 88 10.04 -27.30 -12.44
CA PRO A 88 10.35 -26.79 -13.76
C PRO A 88 9.78 -27.67 -14.87
N ARG A 89 9.26 -27.03 -15.93
CA ARG A 89 8.74 -27.76 -17.09
C ARG A 89 9.88 -27.95 -18.13
N PRO A 90 9.84 -29.04 -18.92
CA PRO A 90 10.77 -29.23 -20.01
C PRO A 90 10.73 -28.03 -20.97
N ASN A 91 11.91 -27.64 -21.45
CA ASN A 91 12.03 -26.67 -22.52
C ASN A 91 11.64 -27.27 -23.89
N LYS A 92 11.74 -26.49 -24.97
CA LYS A 92 11.41 -26.95 -26.34
C LYS A 92 12.21 -28.14 -26.80
N ASN A 93 13.37 -28.40 -26.19
CA ASN A 93 14.26 -29.53 -26.49
C ASN A 93 14.06 -30.73 -25.55
N GLY A 94 12.99 -30.71 -24.71
CA GLY A 94 12.69 -31.79 -23.76
C GLY A 94 13.57 -31.76 -22.50
N ILE A 95 14.44 -30.77 -22.31
CA ILE A 95 15.34 -30.68 -21.16
C ILE A 95 14.61 -29.99 -20.01
N VAL A 96 14.56 -30.64 -18.85
CA VAL A 96 14.04 -30.05 -17.61
C VAL A 96 15.14 -29.22 -16.95
N PRO A 97 14.98 -27.90 -16.81
CA PRO A 97 15.98 -27.05 -16.15
C PRO A 97 16.04 -27.33 -14.64
N THR A 98 17.18 -27.10 -14.02
CA THR A 98 17.33 -27.13 -12.57
C THR A 98 16.63 -25.93 -11.94
N LEU A 99 16.36 -25.96 -10.63
CA LEU A 99 15.77 -24.82 -9.90
C LEU A 99 16.67 -23.58 -9.97
N GLU A 100 18.01 -23.78 -9.95
CA GLU A 100 18.99 -22.71 -10.10
C GLU A 100 18.89 -22.06 -11.47
N SER A 101 18.83 -22.89 -12.53
CA SER A 101 18.69 -22.39 -13.92
C SER A 101 17.37 -21.64 -14.10
N LEU A 102 16.28 -22.14 -13.50
CA LEU A 102 14.99 -21.47 -13.55
C LEU A 102 15.03 -20.13 -12.80
N SER A 103 15.55 -20.10 -11.57
CA SER A 103 15.66 -18.87 -10.78
C SER A 103 16.58 -17.84 -11.46
N PHE A 104 17.67 -18.28 -12.09
CA PHE A 104 18.55 -17.42 -12.88
C PHE A 104 17.83 -16.82 -14.09
N ALA A 105 17.12 -17.62 -14.87
CA ALA A 105 16.36 -17.15 -16.03
C ALA A 105 15.26 -16.15 -15.63
N MET A 106 14.54 -16.44 -14.55
CA MET A 106 13.53 -15.52 -14.00
C MET A 106 14.16 -14.22 -13.53
N SER A 107 15.26 -14.26 -12.75
CA SER A 107 15.92 -13.06 -12.25
C SER A 107 16.44 -12.19 -13.39
N ARG A 108 17.04 -12.80 -14.40
CA ARG A 108 17.52 -12.09 -15.60
C ARG A 108 16.38 -11.41 -16.37
N SER A 109 15.25 -12.09 -16.52
CA SER A 109 14.05 -11.51 -17.15
C SER A 109 13.51 -10.34 -16.35
N MET A 110 13.40 -10.49 -15.02
CA MET A 110 12.91 -9.42 -14.14
C MET A 110 13.87 -8.23 -14.06
N HIS A 111 15.18 -8.47 -14.11
CA HIS A 111 16.16 -7.38 -14.21
C HIS A 111 16.01 -6.59 -15.50
N LYS A 112 15.71 -7.27 -16.61
CA LYS A 112 15.61 -6.64 -17.93
C LYS A 112 14.25 -5.99 -18.20
N LYS A 113 13.16 -6.63 -17.80
CA LYS A 113 11.79 -6.28 -18.20
C LYS A 113 10.88 -5.86 -17.04
N GLY A 114 11.32 -6.04 -15.80
CA GLY A 114 10.44 -6.02 -14.63
C GLY A 114 9.70 -7.34 -14.44
N ASP A 115 8.82 -7.41 -13.44
CA ASP A 115 7.96 -8.57 -13.25
C ASP A 115 6.72 -8.52 -14.17
N LEU A 116 5.91 -9.57 -14.13
CA LEU A 116 4.71 -9.66 -14.98
C LEU A 116 3.69 -8.56 -14.67
N LEU A 117 3.52 -8.19 -13.40
CA LEU A 117 2.59 -7.13 -13.02
C LEU A 117 3.01 -5.80 -13.65
N PHE A 118 4.29 -5.44 -13.54
CA PHE A 118 4.84 -4.25 -14.17
C PHE A 118 4.68 -4.27 -15.71
N GLN A 119 4.98 -5.42 -16.35
CA GLN A 119 4.88 -5.56 -17.81
C GLN A 119 3.43 -5.42 -18.33
N HIS A 120 2.43 -5.70 -17.51
CA HIS A 120 1.02 -5.51 -17.83
C HIS A 120 0.47 -4.14 -17.39
N GLY A 121 1.34 -3.20 -17.02
CA GLY A 121 0.96 -1.84 -16.68
C GLY A 121 0.72 -1.59 -15.19
N GLY A 122 1.02 -2.54 -14.33
CA GLY A 122 0.76 -2.42 -12.89
C GLY A 122 -0.73 -2.42 -12.54
N GLY A 123 -1.10 -1.65 -11.51
CA GLY A 123 -2.51 -1.41 -11.19
C GLY A 123 -3.16 -2.50 -10.35
N ASN A 124 -2.36 -3.21 -9.55
CA ASN A 124 -2.96 -4.07 -8.53
C ASN A 124 -3.65 -3.20 -7.48
N ASN A 125 -4.96 -3.14 -7.58
CA ASN A 125 -5.78 -2.20 -6.83
C ASN A 125 -5.98 -2.67 -5.38
N ILE A 126 -4.97 -2.41 -4.54
CA ILE A 126 -4.98 -2.80 -3.13
C ILE A 126 -5.84 -1.84 -2.30
N PHE A 127 -5.88 -0.57 -2.67
CA PHE A 127 -6.51 0.47 -1.87
C PHE A 127 -7.98 0.73 -2.19
N ASP A 128 -8.42 0.61 -3.46
CA ASP A 128 -9.79 0.92 -3.83
C ASP A 128 -10.86 0.06 -3.13
N PRO A 129 -10.63 -1.24 -2.85
CA PRO A 129 -11.58 -1.99 -2.06
C PRO A 129 -11.67 -1.53 -0.60
N ILE A 130 -10.62 -0.86 -0.09
CA ILE A 130 -10.52 -0.38 1.29
C ILE A 130 -10.99 1.06 1.38
N LEU A 131 -10.49 1.93 0.50
CA LEU A 131 -10.83 3.35 0.42
C LEU A 131 -11.97 3.58 -0.57
N THR A 132 -13.11 2.94 -0.31
CA THR A 132 -14.28 3.10 -1.17
C THR A 132 -14.82 4.53 -1.09
N ARG A 133 -15.45 4.97 -2.18
CA ARG A 133 -16.12 6.27 -2.25
C ARG A 133 -17.11 6.47 -1.09
N SER A 134 -17.89 5.45 -0.77
CA SER A 134 -18.85 5.49 0.34
C SER A 134 -18.18 5.73 1.70
N ARG A 135 -17.01 5.12 1.96
CA ARG A 135 -16.26 5.35 3.21
C ARG A 135 -15.71 6.77 3.29
N LEU A 136 -15.23 7.30 2.18
CA LEU A 136 -14.77 8.68 2.12
C LEU A 136 -15.92 9.67 2.28
N GLU A 137 -17.05 9.42 1.65
CA GLU A 137 -18.27 10.22 1.83
C GLU A 137 -18.73 10.19 3.29
N ASN A 138 -18.75 9.04 3.95
CA ASN A 138 -19.08 8.95 5.38
C ASN A 138 -18.10 9.73 6.27
N LEU A 139 -16.80 9.66 5.97
CA LEU A 139 -15.80 10.45 6.68
C LEU A 139 -16.07 11.95 6.52
N PHE A 140 -16.32 12.43 5.31
CA PHE A 140 -16.63 13.83 5.02
C PHE A 140 -17.93 14.27 5.72
N ASN A 141 -18.99 13.48 5.65
CA ASN A 141 -20.24 13.79 6.34
C ASN A 141 -20.03 13.94 7.85
N THR A 142 -19.20 13.10 8.47
CA THR A 142 -18.88 13.21 9.90
C THR A 142 -18.16 14.52 10.22
N PHE A 143 -17.27 14.99 9.35
CA PHE A 143 -16.63 16.29 9.47
C PHE A 143 -17.63 17.44 9.30
N GLU A 144 -18.51 17.36 8.30
CA GLU A 144 -19.55 18.37 8.06
C GLU A 144 -20.47 18.52 9.26
N GLU A 145 -20.95 17.42 9.83
CA GLU A 145 -21.78 17.42 11.05
C GLU A 145 -21.04 18.07 12.21
N ASN A 146 -19.77 17.70 12.46
CA ASN A 146 -18.98 18.31 13.53
C ASN A 146 -18.80 19.82 13.32
N TYR A 147 -18.54 20.25 12.09
CA TYR A 147 -18.43 21.67 11.76
C TYR A 147 -19.73 22.42 11.97
N PHE A 148 -20.86 21.85 11.56
CA PHE A 148 -22.19 22.44 11.72
C PHE A 148 -22.52 22.66 13.19
N PHE A 149 -22.28 21.68 14.06
CA PHE A 149 -22.46 21.81 15.50
C PHE A 149 -21.61 22.92 16.13
N LYS A 150 -20.37 23.10 15.64
CA LYS A 150 -19.50 24.19 16.11
C LYS A 150 -20.06 25.56 15.76
N VAL A 151 -20.48 25.75 14.52
CA VAL A 151 -21.07 27.02 14.05
C VAL A 151 -22.37 27.32 14.81
N GLU A 152 -23.24 26.32 14.95
CA GLU A 152 -24.49 26.47 15.70
C GLU A 152 -24.22 26.87 17.17
N SER A 153 -23.29 26.17 17.84
CA SER A 153 -22.95 26.47 19.24
C SER A 153 -22.39 27.88 19.42
N GLU A 154 -21.60 28.35 18.45
CA GLU A 154 -21.00 29.69 18.49
C GLU A 154 -22.05 30.79 18.27
N ILE A 155 -22.97 30.58 17.35
CA ILE A 155 -24.12 31.48 17.11
C ILE A 155 -25.01 31.56 18.38
N LEU A 156 -25.34 30.42 19.00
CA LEU A 156 -26.15 30.39 20.22
C LEU A 156 -25.46 31.10 21.37
N LYS A 157 -24.14 30.98 21.55
CA LYS A 157 -23.41 31.74 22.56
C LYS A 157 -23.50 33.24 22.33
N GLN A 158 -23.38 33.70 21.07
CA GLN A 158 -23.50 35.13 20.76
C GLN A 158 -24.91 35.69 20.98
N ILE A 159 -25.93 34.87 20.79
CA ILE A 159 -27.35 35.27 21.05
C ILE A 159 -27.62 35.37 22.55
N GLN A 160 -27.02 34.52 23.38
CA GLN A 160 -27.22 34.50 24.84
C GLN A 160 -26.50 35.64 25.59
N ILE A 161 -25.57 36.35 24.97
CA ILE A 161 -24.79 37.44 25.55
C ILE A 161 -25.55 38.80 25.44
N LYS A 162 -26.70 38.86 24.81
CA LYS A 162 -27.61 40.03 24.80
C LYS A 162 -28.73 39.89 25.81
#